data_02d05f4aea265becb3cfab55964abc75
#
_entry.id   02d05f4aea265becb3cfab55964abc75
#
_cell.length_a   1.000
_cell.length_b   1.000
_cell.length_c   1.000
_cell.angle_alpha   90.00
_cell.angle_beta   90.00
_cell.angle_gamma   90.00
#
_symmetry.space_group_name_H-M   'P 1'
#
loop_
_entity.id
_entity.type
_entity.pdbx_description
1 polymer ?
#
loop_
_entity_poly.entity_id
_entity_poly.type
_entity_poly.pdbx_seq_one_letter_code
_entity_poly.pdbx_strand_id
1 'polypeptide(L)'
;QQVETLQAQVIPGLSDHLSVVDDETLLVTGANLQVVNGNGITSSANGVGNVIIGYNEADSATTERGGSHNLVLGRYNQYSSFSGIVHGLRNSVLNDESAVIAGSNNLVSGVRSAVMGGDQNTASGNKVVAIGGGNNEAKGSIAIALGGQDNTVDLVGSVAIGGRSNQALGGYSVLVGGGDN
;
A
#
# COMPACT_ATOMS: atom_id res chain seq x y z
N GLN A 1 -24.53 31.80 -33.95
CA GLN A 1 -24.03 31.05 -32.79
C GLN A 1 -24.64 29.66 -32.86
N GLN A 2 -23.90 28.72 -33.42
CA GLN A 2 -24.21 27.32 -33.32
C GLN A 2 -23.94 26.90 -31.87
N VAL A 3 -24.98 26.61 -31.12
CA VAL A 3 -24.88 25.82 -29.90
C VAL A 3 -24.60 24.40 -30.36
N GLU A 4 -23.33 24.00 -30.36
CA GLU A 4 -22.99 22.58 -30.49
C GLU A 4 -23.54 21.87 -29.25
N THR A 5 -24.67 21.21 -29.44
CA THR A 5 -25.17 20.24 -28.50
C THR A 5 -24.13 19.11 -28.49
N LEU A 6 -23.31 19.05 -27.46
CA LEU A 6 -22.54 17.85 -27.15
C LEU A 6 -23.55 16.73 -26.95
N GLN A 7 -23.84 15.98 -28.02
CA GLN A 7 -24.49 14.69 -27.89
C GLN A 7 -23.54 13.84 -27.09
N ALA A 8 -23.88 13.59 -25.84
CA ALA A 8 -23.20 12.57 -25.04
C ALA A 8 -23.18 11.30 -25.93
N GLN A 9 -22.00 10.85 -26.32
CA GLN A 9 -21.87 9.58 -27.02
C GLN A 9 -22.36 8.52 -26.02
N VAL A 10 -23.58 8.05 -26.25
CA VAL A 10 -24.14 6.94 -25.50
C VAL A 10 -23.36 5.70 -25.90
N ILE A 11 -22.46 5.24 -25.03
CA ILE A 11 -21.78 3.96 -25.21
C ILE A 11 -22.86 2.88 -24.99
N PRO A 12 -23.22 2.08 -26.00
CA PRO A 12 -24.26 1.08 -25.88
C PRO A 12 -23.99 0.15 -24.68
N GLY A 13 -24.99 -0.04 -23.81
CA GLY A 13 -24.90 -0.89 -22.62
C GLY A 13 -24.27 -0.23 -21.39
N LEU A 14 -23.69 0.98 -21.51
CA LEU A 14 -23.11 1.65 -20.34
C LEU A 14 -24.18 2.04 -19.31
N SER A 15 -25.34 2.52 -19.78
CA SER A 15 -26.47 2.89 -18.91
C SER A 15 -27.09 1.73 -18.14
N ASP A 16 -26.85 0.49 -18.58
CA ASP A 16 -27.35 -0.71 -17.90
C ASP A 16 -26.50 -1.00 -16.63
N HIS A 17 -25.28 -0.46 -16.58
CA HIS A 17 -24.32 -0.74 -15.53
C HIS A 17 -23.84 0.50 -14.76
N LEU A 18 -24.02 1.70 -15.30
CA LEU A 18 -23.51 2.93 -14.72
C LEU A 18 -24.62 3.98 -14.58
N SER A 19 -24.86 4.47 -13.38
CA SER A 19 -25.84 5.52 -13.11
C SER A 19 -25.36 6.48 -12.02
N VAL A 20 -25.93 7.68 -12.00
CA VAL A 20 -25.77 8.62 -10.89
C VAL A 20 -27.03 8.54 -10.04
N VAL A 21 -26.87 8.29 -8.75
CA VAL A 21 -27.95 8.27 -7.76
C VAL A 21 -27.73 9.38 -6.74
N ASP A 22 -28.84 9.98 -6.28
CA ASP A 22 -28.84 11.08 -5.30
C ASP A 22 -27.95 12.28 -5.71
N ASP A 23 -27.79 12.50 -7.03
CA ASP A 23 -26.95 13.55 -7.65
C ASP A 23 -25.46 13.54 -7.27
N GLU A 24 -25.02 12.64 -6.41
CA GLU A 24 -23.65 12.63 -5.86
C GLU A 24 -22.94 11.28 -5.97
N THR A 25 -23.69 10.18 -6.18
CA THR A 25 -23.13 8.84 -6.17
C THR A 25 -23.08 8.22 -7.56
N LEU A 26 -21.89 7.85 -8.04
CA LEU A 26 -21.73 7.03 -9.24
C LEU A 26 -21.91 5.56 -8.87
N LEU A 27 -23.01 4.96 -9.32
CA LEU A 27 -23.34 3.55 -9.05
C LEU A 27 -22.95 2.67 -10.23
N VAL A 28 -22.15 1.62 -9.94
CA VAL A 28 -21.86 0.51 -10.87
C VAL A 28 -22.69 -0.69 -10.46
N THR A 29 -23.61 -1.14 -11.32
CA THR A 29 -24.55 -2.24 -11.00
C THR A 29 -24.40 -3.39 -11.99
N GLY A 30 -24.31 -4.63 -11.47
CA GLY A 30 -24.26 -5.83 -12.30
C GLY A 30 -23.03 -5.94 -13.20
N ALA A 31 -21.96 -5.21 -12.89
CA ALA A 31 -20.69 -5.21 -13.62
C ALA A 31 -19.49 -5.10 -12.67
N ASN A 32 -18.34 -5.51 -13.14
CA ASN A 32 -17.06 -5.29 -12.45
C ASN A 32 -16.44 -3.96 -12.90
N LEU A 33 -15.79 -3.25 -11.98
CA LEU A 33 -14.89 -2.15 -12.33
C LEU A 33 -13.46 -2.71 -12.47
N GLN A 34 -12.98 -2.77 -13.71
CA GLN A 34 -11.61 -3.18 -14.00
C GLN A 34 -10.77 -1.96 -14.37
N VAL A 35 -9.73 -1.70 -13.57
CA VAL A 35 -8.79 -0.60 -13.80
C VAL A 35 -7.44 -1.18 -14.21
N VAL A 36 -6.99 -0.87 -15.42
CA VAL A 36 -5.79 -1.46 -16.02
C VAL A 36 -4.84 -0.39 -16.56
N ASN A 37 -3.57 -0.70 -16.65
CA ASN A 37 -2.52 0.19 -17.17
C ASN A 37 -2.35 0.16 -18.71
N GLY A 38 -3.11 -0.65 -19.42
CA GLY A 38 -3.04 -0.77 -20.88
C GLY A 38 -1.93 -1.67 -21.42
N ASN A 39 -1.04 -2.22 -20.58
CA ASN A 39 0.06 -3.07 -21.02
C ASN A 39 -0.32 -4.55 -21.23
N GLY A 40 -1.56 -4.93 -20.95
CA GLY A 40 -2.06 -6.30 -21.13
C GLY A 40 -1.59 -7.32 -20.09
N ILE A 41 -0.82 -6.91 -19.10
CA ILE A 41 -0.29 -7.77 -18.03
C ILE A 41 -0.27 -7.03 -16.69
N THR A 42 -0.72 -7.68 -15.62
CA THR A 42 -0.78 -7.09 -14.27
C THR A 42 0.61 -6.82 -13.69
N SER A 43 1.59 -7.68 -13.97
CA SER A 43 2.97 -7.56 -13.49
C SER A 43 3.79 -6.52 -14.27
N SER A 44 3.19 -5.37 -14.54
CA SER A 44 3.87 -4.24 -15.20
C SER A 44 3.46 -2.91 -14.57
N ALA A 45 4.38 -1.96 -14.56
CA ALA A 45 4.15 -0.62 -14.04
C ALA A 45 4.47 0.43 -15.10
N ASN A 46 3.60 1.43 -15.23
CA ASN A 46 3.76 2.59 -16.13
C ASN A 46 3.12 3.87 -15.57
N GLY A 47 2.77 3.87 -14.27
CA GLY A 47 2.19 5.00 -13.56
C GLY A 47 0.67 5.13 -13.63
N VAL A 48 -0.01 4.31 -14.43
CA VAL A 48 -1.48 4.37 -14.58
C VAL A 48 -2.12 3.03 -14.21
N GLY A 49 -3.47 2.97 -14.25
CA GLY A 49 -4.21 1.78 -13.84
C GLY A 49 -4.31 1.62 -12.31
N ASN A 50 -4.24 2.71 -11.56
CA ASN A 50 -4.41 2.73 -10.11
C ASN A 50 -5.82 3.20 -9.74
N VAL A 51 -6.33 2.73 -8.59
CA VAL A 51 -7.50 3.30 -7.93
C VAL A 51 -7.02 4.26 -6.85
N ILE A 52 -7.28 5.56 -7.04
CA ILE A 52 -6.81 6.63 -6.15
C ILE A 52 -8.01 7.29 -5.50
N ILE A 53 -8.04 7.33 -4.17
CA ILE A 53 -9.06 8.03 -3.39
C ILE A 53 -8.37 9.14 -2.61
N GLY A 54 -8.60 10.38 -3.03
CA GLY A 54 -7.94 11.60 -2.59
C GLY A 54 -7.24 12.33 -3.72
N TYR A 55 -6.54 13.40 -3.41
CA TYR A 55 -5.86 14.23 -4.43
C TYR A 55 -4.47 13.72 -4.83
N ASN A 56 -4.02 12.64 -4.22
CA ASN A 56 -2.70 12.06 -4.49
C ASN A 56 -1.56 13.10 -4.42
N GLU A 57 -1.58 13.94 -3.39
CA GLU A 57 -0.58 15.01 -3.22
C GLU A 57 0.84 14.44 -3.09
N ALA A 58 1.80 15.12 -3.71
CA ALA A 58 3.22 14.83 -3.56
C ALA A 58 3.82 15.62 -2.40
N ASP A 59 4.69 15.00 -1.62
CA ASP A 59 5.48 15.67 -0.58
C ASP A 59 6.67 16.43 -1.20
N SER A 60 7.22 15.91 -2.29
CA SER A 60 8.32 16.52 -3.04
C SER A 60 8.29 16.11 -4.51
N ALA A 61 9.12 16.76 -5.32
CA ALA A 61 9.29 16.41 -6.73
C ALA A 61 9.87 15.00 -6.94
N THR A 62 10.45 14.39 -5.90
CA THR A 62 11.04 13.04 -5.92
C THR A 62 10.09 11.95 -5.41
N THR A 63 8.83 12.29 -5.13
CA THR A 63 7.83 11.29 -4.71
C THR A 63 7.55 10.31 -5.83
N GLU A 64 7.93 9.05 -5.66
CA GLU A 64 7.77 8.02 -6.67
C GLU A 64 6.33 7.50 -6.74
N ARG A 65 5.73 7.56 -7.94
CA ARG A 65 4.36 7.14 -8.22
C ARG A 65 4.24 6.44 -9.57
N GLY A 66 5.31 5.79 -9.98
CA GLY A 66 5.38 5.04 -11.23
C GLY A 66 4.67 3.69 -11.20
N GLY A 67 4.12 3.29 -10.05
CA GLY A 67 3.44 2.01 -9.89
C GLY A 67 2.09 1.94 -10.59
N SER A 68 1.63 0.71 -10.85
CA SER A 68 0.36 0.40 -11.50
C SER A 68 -0.44 -0.63 -10.72
N HIS A 69 -1.78 -0.68 -10.96
CA HIS A 69 -2.69 -1.63 -10.33
C HIS A 69 -2.67 -1.56 -8.79
N ASN A 70 -2.44 -0.36 -8.24
CA ASN A 70 -2.43 -0.13 -6.80
C ASN A 70 -3.74 0.49 -6.33
N LEU A 71 -4.08 0.24 -5.06
CA LEU A 71 -5.09 0.99 -4.33
C LEU A 71 -4.37 2.04 -3.47
N VAL A 72 -4.62 3.33 -3.75
CA VAL A 72 -3.95 4.47 -3.10
C VAL A 72 -4.98 5.29 -2.34
N LEU A 73 -4.82 5.43 -1.01
CA LEU A 73 -5.69 6.23 -0.16
C LEU A 73 -4.85 7.16 0.72
N GLY A 74 -5.31 8.40 0.91
CA GLY A 74 -4.62 9.39 1.72
C GLY A 74 -3.64 10.25 0.93
N ARG A 75 -2.57 10.74 1.58
CA ARG A 75 -1.71 11.77 0.99
C ARG A 75 -0.23 11.54 1.21
N TYR A 76 0.59 12.07 0.30
CA TYR A 76 2.05 12.00 0.33
C TYR A 76 2.61 10.58 0.26
N ASN A 77 1.81 9.63 -0.25
CA ASN A 77 2.22 8.25 -0.38
C ASN A 77 3.07 8.01 -1.64
N GLN A 78 3.95 7.03 -1.56
CA GLN A 78 4.81 6.56 -2.66
C GLN A 78 4.44 5.13 -3.05
N TYR A 79 4.43 4.84 -4.35
CA TYR A 79 4.16 3.51 -4.90
C TYR A 79 4.88 3.38 -6.25
N SER A 80 5.88 2.51 -6.31
CA SER A 80 6.72 2.37 -7.51
C SER A 80 6.55 1.05 -8.25
N SER A 81 5.80 0.10 -7.66
CA SER A 81 5.61 -1.21 -8.26
C SER A 81 4.12 -1.52 -8.52
N PHE A 82 3.73 -2.79 -8.62
CA PHE A 82 2.36 -3.17 -8.99
C PHE A 82 1.67 -4.00 -7.90
N SER A 83 0.32 -4.02 -7.97
CA SER A 83 -0.57 -4.82 -7.12
C SER A 83 -0.38 -4.55 -5.61
N GLY A 84 -0.16 -3.30 -5.26
CA GLY A 84 0.02 -2.86 -3.89
C GLY A 84 -1.19 -2.16 -3.30
N ILE A 85 -1.17 -2.02 -1.97
CA ILE A 85 -2.07 -1.12 -1.24
C ILE A 85 -1.20 -0.11 -0.49
N VAL A 86 -1.45 1.18 -0.66
CA VAL A 86 -0.82 2.21 0.13
C VAL A 86 -1.86 3.16 0.71
N HIS A 87 -2.01 3.12 2.02
CA HIS A 87 -3.00 3.90 2.73
C HIS A 87 -2.38 4.64 3.92
N GLY A 88 -2.76 5.90 4.11
CA GLY A 88 -2.37 6.75 5.25
C GLY A 88 -1.56 7.97 4.83
N LEU A 89 -0.55 8.31 5.62
CA LEU A 89 0.25 9.53 5.46
C LEU A 89 1.73 9.21 5.26
N ARG A 90 2.34 9.68 4.15
CA ARG A 90 3.78 9.50 3.87
C ARG A 90 4.26 8.05 3.93
N ASN A 91 3.41 7.13 3.54
CA ASN A 91 3.79 5.73 3.46
C ASN A 91 4.41 5.39 2.10
N SER A 92 5.30 4.40 2.07
CA SER A 92 5.99 3.97 0.86
C SER A 92 5.82 2.47 0.63
N VAL A 93 5.32 2.10 -0.55
CA VAL A 93 5.25 0.72 -1.04
C VAL A 93 6.07 0.65 -2.33
N LEU A 94 7.25 0.06 -2.25
CA LEU A 94 8.25 0.14 -3.31
C LEU A 94 8.41 -1.17 -4.11
N ASN A 95 7.84 -2.27 -3.62
CA ASN A 95 7.95 -3.57 -4.27
C ASN A 95 6.59 -4.26 -4.46
N ASP A 96 6.62 -5.31 -5.27
CA ASP A 96 5.45 -6.00 -5.81
C ASP A 96 4.60 -6.68 -4.73
N GLU A 97 3.29 -6.67 -4.95
CA GLU A 97 2.32 -7.42 -4.15
C GLU A 97 2.43 -7.12 -2.64
N SER A 98 2.71 -5.85 -2.31
CA SER A 98 3.02 -5.40 -0.95
C SER A 98 2.06 -4.33 -0.47
N ALA A 99 1.96 -4.13 0.86
CA ALA A 99 0.97 -3.23 1.40
C ALA A 99 1.44 -2.41 2.60
N VAL A 100 1.01 -1.14 2.66
CA VAL A 100 0.88 -0.37 3.90
C VAL A 100 -0.60 -0.08 4.13
N ILE A 101 -1.14 -0.57 5.25
CA ILE A 101 -2.54 -0.38 5.62
C ILE A 101 -2.60 0.56 6.82
N ALA A 102 -2.91 1.84 6.56
CA ALA A 102 -2.96 2.93 7.54
C ALA A 102 -1.59 3.31 8.15
N GLY A 103 -1.61 4.27 9.07
CA GLY A 103 -0.41 4.77 9.74
C GLY A 103 0.32 5.86 8.98
N SER A 104 1.53 6.18 9.46
CA SER A 104 2.35 7.24 8.90
C SER A 104 3.82 6.86 8.78
N ASN A 105 4.50 7.39 7.77
CA ASN A 105 5.93 7.21 7.53
C ASN A 105 6.41 5.76 7.46
N ASN A 106 5.52 4.82 7.16
CA ASN A 106 5.88 3.40 7.07
C ASN A 106 6.48 3.07 5.70
N LEU A 107 7.43 2.14 5.69
CA LEU A 107 8.12 1.69 4.48
C LEU A 107 7.96 0.19 4.27
N VAL A 108 7.49 -0.19 3.10
CA VAL A 108 7.57 -1.57 2.61
C VAL A 108 8.44 -1.60 1.36
N SER A 109 9.62 -2.19 1.49
CA SER A 109 10.56 -2.42 0.39
C SER A 109 10.84 -3.90 0.12
N GLY A 110 10.22 -4.80 0.86
CA GLY A 110 10.24 -6.23 0.59
C GLY A 110 9.09 -6.67 -0.30
N VAL A 111 9.29 -7.68 -1.12
CA VAL A 111 8.26 -8.29 -1.98
C VAL A 111 7.28 -9.11 -1.13
N ARG A 112 5.96 -8.99 -1.39
CA ARG A 112 4.89 -9.68 -0.66
C ARG A 112 4.91 -9.41 0.84
N SER A 113 5.22 -8.17 1.20
CA SER A 113 5.41 -7.75 2.58
C SER A 113 4.38 -6.71 2.98
N ALA A 114 4.13 -6.57 4.28
CA ALA A 114 3.13 -5.64 4.74
C ALA A 114 3.53 -4.90 6.02
N VAL A 115 3.09 -3.64 6.11
CA VAL A 115 2.99 -2.90 7.37
C VAL A 115 1.52 -2.60 7.64
N MET A 116 1.03 -2.91 8.84
CA MET A 116 -0.34 -2.63 9.25
C MET A 116 -0.37 -1.62 10.39
N GLY A 117 -0.53 -0.34 10.04
CA GLY A 117 -0.60 0.76 11.00
C GLY A 117 0.73 1.13 11.66
N GLY A 118 0.63 2.00 12.65
CA GLY A 118 1.79 2.51 13.38
C GLY A 118 2.50 3.67 12.67
N ASP A 119 3.67 4.01 13.20
CA ASP A 119 4.51 5.09 12.68
C ASP A 119 5.94 4.63 12.49
N GLN A 120 6.56 4.97 11.36
CA GLN A 120 7.96 4.68 11.04
C GLN A 120 8.34 3.18 11.06
N ASN A 121 7.39 2.28 10.83
CA ASN A 121 7.71 0.86 10.75
C ASN A 121 8.26 0.49 9.36
N THR A 122 9.19 -0.45 9.32
CA THR A 122 9.84 -0.90 8.09
C THR A 122 9.70 -2.41 7.89
N ALA A 123 9.25 -2.82 6.71
CA ALA A 123 9.20 -4.20 6.23
C ALA A 123 10.09 -4.33 4.98
N SER A 124 11.37 -4.65 5.16
CA SER A 124 12.36 -4.66 4.07
C SER A 124 12.75 -6.07 3.60
N GLY A 125 12.54 -7.09 4.41
CA GLY A 125 12.69 -8.47 3.97
C GLY A 125 11.52 -8.95 3.09
N ASN A 126 11.68 -10.08 2.42
CA ASN A 126 10.62 -10.67 1.61
C ASN A 126 9.64 -11.47 2.48
N LYS A 127 8.33 -11.31 2.23
CA LYS A 127 7.25 -12.00 2.95
C LYS A 127 7.26 -11.70 4.46
N VAL A 128 7.55 -10.46 4.82
CA VAL A 128 7.59 -10.01 6.21
C VAL A 128 6.36 -9.20 6.57
N VAL A 129 6.08 -9.12 7.87
CA VAL A 129 4.98 -8.33 8.40
C VAL A 129 5.44 -7.52 9.58
N ALA A 130 5.12 -6.21 9.59
CA ALA A 130 5.21 -5.35 10.75
C ALA A 130 3.82 -4.83 11.11
N ILE A 131 3.37 -5.00 12.36
CA ILE A 131 2.03 -4.60 12.78
C ILE A 131 2.09 -3.63 13.95
N GLY A 132 1.65 -2.39 13.71
CA GLY A 132 1.51 -1.37 14.76
C GLY A 132 2.82 -0.95 15.41
N GLY A 133 2.69 -0.19 16.49
CA GLY A 133 3.83 0.34 17.21
C GLY A 133 4.57 1.43 16.48
N GLY A 134 5.82 1.66 16.86
CA GLY A 134 6.66 2.69 16.26
C GLY A 134 8.09 2.24 16.04
N ASN A 135 8.65 2.61 14.88
CA ASN A 135 10.05 2.36 14.51
C ASN A 135 10.47 0.89 14.64
N ASN A 136 9.56 -0.03 14.31
CA ASN A 136 9.89 -1.46 14.29
C ASN A 136 10.40 -1.84 12.90
N GLU A 137 11.40 -2.72 12.84
CA GLU A 137 12.07 -3.09 11.62
C GLU A 137 12.09 -4.61 11.40
N ALA A 138 11.42 -5.10 10.36
CA ALA A 138 11.41 -6.49 9.94
C ALA A 138 12.25 -6.66 8.65
N LYS A 139 13.50 -7.15 8.78
CA LYS A 139 14.47 -7.30 7.70
C LYS A 139 14.61 -8.73 7.21
N GLY A 140 14.63 -9.69 8.11
CA GLY A 140 14.81 -11.10 7.75
C GLY A 140 13.65 -11.61 6.89
N SER A 141 13.91 -12.46 5.92
CA SER A 141 12.83 -13.08 5.16
C SER A 141 11.89 -13.89 6.08
N ILE A 142 10.57 -13.75 5.88
CA ILE A 142 9.55 -14.41 6.71
C ILE A 142 9.60 -13.93 8.18
N ALA A 143 10.17 -12.76 8.45
CA ALA A 143 10.24 -12.19 9.78
C ALA A 143 8.95 -11.45 10.16
N ILE A 144 8.66 -11.36 11.46
CA ILE A 144 7.44 -10.70 11.96
C ILE A 144 7.79 -9.78 13.14
N ALA A 145 7.39 -8.51 13.06
CA ALA A 145 7.44 -7.55 14.16
C ALA A 145 6.01 -7.17 14.55
N LEU A 146 5.58 -7.48 15.78
CA LEU A 146 4.23 -7.21 16.26
C LEU A 146 4.26 -6.19 17.42
N GLY A 147 3.91 -4.95 17.11
CA GLY A 147 3.79 -3.87 18.10
C GLY A 147 5.10 -3.49 18.78
N GLY A 148 4.96 -2.74 19.86
CA GLY A 148 6.11 -2.23 20.60
C GLY A 148 6.80 -1.05 19.93
N GLN A 149 8.02 -0.78 20.35
CA GLN A 149 8.82 0.34 19.84
C GLN A 149 10.28 -0.05 19.66
N ASP A 150 10.89 0.42 18.56
CA ASP A 150 12.33 0.25 18.29
C ASP A 150 12.77 -1.23 18.24
N ASN A 151 11.88 -2.15 17.86
CA ASN A 151 12.24 -3.57 17.77
C ASN A 151 12.80 -3.91 16.39
N THR A 152 13.86 -4.73 16.34
CA THR A 152 14.50 -5.19 15.11
C THR A 152 14.42 -6.70 14.98
N VAL A 153 13.95 -7.19 13.82
CA VAL A 153 13.87 -8.59 13.47
C VAL A 153 14.69 -8.83 12.22
N ASP A 154 15.92 -9.31 12.39
CA ASP A 154 16.95 -9.23 11.35
C ASP A 154 17.16 -10.54 10.56
N LEU A 155 16.87 -11.68 11.14
CA LEU A 155 17.13 -12.96 10.51
C LEU A 155 15.86 -13.73 10.10
N VAL A 156 16.06 -14.72 9.25
CA VAL A 156 15.00 -15.53 8.64
C VAL A 156 14.10 -16.19 9.68
N GLY A 157 12.78 -16.02 9.52
CA GLY A 157 11.77 -16.69 10.36
C GLY A 157 11.72 -16.22 11.80
N SER A 158 12.40 -15.12 12.16
CA SER A 158 12.39 -14.61 13.53
C SER A 158 11.17 -13.72 13.79
N VAL A 159 10.79 -13.63 15.06
CA VAL A 159 9.60 -12.92 15.53
C VAL A 159 9.93 -12.08 16.75
N ALA A 160 9.48 -10.82 16.76
CA ALA A 160 9.45 -9.98 17.94
C ALA A 160 7.99 -9.56 18.24
N ILE A 161 7.56 -9.75 19.50
CA ILE A 161 6.19 -9.44 19.94
C ILE A 161 6.25 -8.42 21.08
N GLY A 162 5.88 -7.17 20.80
CA GLY A 162 5.85 -6.09 21.78
C GLY A 162 7.22 -5.74 22.35
N GLY A 163 7.18 -5.00 23.46
CA GLY A 163 8.39 -4.55 24.14
C GLY A 163 9.06 -3.33 23.47
N ARG A 164 10.29 -3.05 23.89
CA ARG A 164 11.04 -1.90 23.40
C ARG A 164 12.51 -2.27 23.17
N SER A 165 13.08 -1.79 22.07
CA SER A 165 14.49 -1.97 21.73
C SER A 165 14.97 -3.43 21.72
N ASN A 166 14.08 -4.37 21.40
CA ASN A 166 14.43 -5.78 21.34
C ASN A 166 15.03 -6.13 19.97
N GLN A 167 15.99 -7.04 19.95
CA GLN A 167 16.68 -7.47 18.75
C GLN A 167 16.61 -8.99 18.57
N ALA A 168 15.80 -9.45 17.64
CA ALA A 168 15.74 -10.87 17.26
C ALA A 168 16.81 -11.15 16.18
N LEU A 169 18.03 -11.41 16.62
CA LEU A 169 19.21 -11.62 15.79
C LEU A 169 19.52 -13.10 15.50
N GLY A 170 18.76 -14.03 16.06
CA GLY A 170 18.85 -15.46 15.76
C GLY A 170 17.82 -15.88 14.73
N GLY A 171 18.21 -16.73 13.76
CA GLY A 171 17.25 -17.33 12.84
C GLY A 171 16.22 -18.18 13.59
N TYR A 172 14.93 -18.04 13.22
CA TYR A 172 13.81 -18.71 13.90
C TYR A 172 13.67 -18.40 15.40
N SER A 173 14.24 -17.29 15.86
CA SER A 173 14.11 -16.87 17.24
C SER A 173 12.76 -16.17 17.50
N VAL A 174 12.25 -16.28 18.71
CA VAL A 174 11.05 -15.57 19.15
C VAL A 174 11.36 -14.78 20.42
N LEU A 175 11.17 -13.46 20.35
CA LEU A 175 11.24 -12.55 21.49
C LEU A 175 9.82 -12.09 21.84
N VAL A 176 9.47 -12.16 23.11
CA VAL A 176 8.15 -11.73 23.61
C VAL A 176 8.32 -10.72 24.74
N GLY A 177 7.97 -9.47 24.45
CA GLY A 177 8.01 -8.38 25.44
C GLY A 177 9.41 -8.02 25.92
N GLY A 178 9.47 -7.27 27.01
CA GLY A 178 10.71 -6.81 27.61
C GLY A 178 11.29 -5.56 26.94
N GLY A 179 12.49 -5.23 27.34
CA GLY A 179 13.24 -4.12 26.76
C GLY A 179 14.72 -4.45 26.73
N ASP A 180 15.40 -3.94 25.70
CA ASP A 180 16.85 -4.06 25.50
C ASP A 180 17.37 -5.53 25.51
N ASN A 181 16.62 -6.43 24.86
CA ASN A 181 16.97 -7.86 24.70
C ASN A 181 17.60 -8.15 23.34
#